data_4854c3aa5eecc735d403c74fab0412b1
#
_entry.id   4854c3aa5eecc735d403c74fab0412b1
#
_cell.length_a   1.000
_cell.length_b   1.000
_cell.length_c   1.000
_cell.angle_alpha   90.00
_cell.angle_beta   90.00
_cell.angle_gamma   90.00
#
_symmetry.space_group_name_H-M   'P 1'
#
loop_
_entity.id
_entity.type
_entity.pdbx_description
1 polymer ?
#
loop_
_entity_poly.entity_id
_entity_poly.type
_entity_poly.pdbx_seq_one_letter_code
_entity_poly.pdbx_strand_id
1 'polypeptide(L)'
;RGAKGADAHFCPMDATAFNQFSAGLLQPLNGFLDDDHATHPDYDVNDFPSGFLNATNFPGGPGSNYYCIPMSFESYIVFYNKDLVNKYLGGKLPETMDELIAMAKQVKADSGGEVAGAAMRGLRTDTNIDTISGLVFNAWGDRPIEGPYGVWFDGDWSKPRLDDPAIQKGLSDYAGLMQAG
;
A
#
# COMPACT_ATOMS: atom_id res chain seq x y z
N ARG A 1 -2.39 8.08 -30.06
CA ARG A 1 -1.47 8.63 -31.08
C ARG A 1 -1.23 7.61 -32.20
N GLY A 2 -2.28 7.08 -32.82
CA GLY A 2 -2.19 6.23 -34.01
C GLY A 2 -1.67 4.80 -33.81
N ALA A 3 -1.10 4.47 -32.68
CA ALA A 3 -0.81 3.09 -32.32
C ALA A 3 -2.10 2.40 -31.86
N LYS A 4 -2.41 1.25 -32.42
CA LYS A 4 -3.44 0.38 -31.89
C LYS A 4 -2.93 -0.11 -30.52
N GLY A 5 -3.38 0.53 -29.45
CA GLY A 5 -3.12 0.12 -28.09
C GLY A 5 -3.94 -1.12 -27.71
N ALA A 6 -3.78 -1.60 -26.50
CA ALA A 6 -4.66 -2.59 -25.92
C ALA A 6 -6.04 -1.95 -25.63
N ASP A 7 -7.11 -2.70 -25.86
CA ASP A 7 -8.46 -2.27 -25.50
C ASP A 7 -8.68 -2.24 -23.98
N ALA A 8 -7.91 -3.07 -23.25
CA ALA A 8 -7.84 -3.08 -21.79
C ALA A 8 -6.42 -3.45 -21.34
N HIS A 9 -6.05 -3.01 -20.15
CA HIS A 9 -4.74 -3.33 -19.56
C HIS A 9 -4.82 -3.37 -18.03
N PHE A 10 -3.87 -4.05 -17.41
CA PHE A 10 -3.68 -3.97 -15.97
C PHE A 10 -3.15 -2.60 -15.58
N CYS A 11 -3.79 -1.99 -14.59
CA CYS A 11 -3.43 -0.68 -14.09
C CYS A 11 -3.25 -0.75 -12.56
N PRO A 12 -2.04 -0.57 -12.03
CA PRO A 12 -1.86 -0.44 -10.59
C PRO A 12 -2.56 0.85 -10.10
N MET A 13 -3.28 0.75 -8.99
CA MET A 13 -4.02 1.86 -8.40
C MET A 13 -3.08 2.77 -7.59
N ASP A 14 -2.13 3.34 -8.25
CA ASP A 14 -1.12 4.26 -7.73
C ASP A 14 -1.04 5.53 -8.59
N ALA A 15 0.08 6.22 -8.53
CA ALA A 15 0.34 7.39 -9.36
C ALA A 15 0.20 7.11 -10.87
N THR A 16 0.37 5.86 -11.31
CA THR A 16 0.23 5.48 -12.73
C THR A 16 -1.22 5.62 -13.18
N ALA A 17 -2.18 5.09 -12.41
CA ALA A 17 -3.60 5.23 -12.72
C ALA A 17 -4.04 6.69 -12.74
N PHE A 18 -3.61 7.47 -11.74
CA PHE A 18 -3.92 8.89 -11.67
C PHE A 18 -3.33 9.68 -12.84
N ASN A 19 -2.10 9.40 -13.24
CA ASN A 19 -1.47 10.03 -14.39
C ASN A 19 -2.18 9.68 -15.71
N GLN A 20 -2.62 8.43 -15.87
CA GLN A 20 -3.39 8.00 -17.04
C GLN A 20 -4.77 8.67 -17.08
N PHE A 21 -5.46 8.75 -15.93
CA PHE A 21 -6.70 9.50 -15.80
C PHE A 21 -6.51 10.97 -16.17
N SER A 22 -5.53 11.65 -15.58
CA SER A 22 -5.25 13.07 -15.82
C SER A 22 -4.86 13.36 -17.27
N ALA A 23 -4.25 12.39 -17.95
CA ALA A 23 -3.91 12.46 -19.37
C ALA A 23 -5.10 12.13 -20.31
N GLY A 24 -6.28 11.80 -19.77
CA GLY A 24 -7.45 11.42 -20.55
C GLY A 24 -7.30 10.08 -21.30
N LEU A 25 -6.47 9.17 -20.78
CA LEU A 25 -6.19 7.87 -21.39
C LEU A 25 -7.12 6.75 -20.90
N LEU A 26 -7.87 6.99 -19.82
CA LEU A 26 -8.83 6.06 -19.27
C LEU A 26 -10.26 6.48 -19.66
N GLN A 27 -11.11 5.48 -19.87
CA GLN A 27 -12.52 5.68 -20.16
C GLN A 27 -13.35 5.43 -18.90
N PRO A 28 -14.37 6.27 -18.60
CA PRO A 28 -15.29 6.01 -17.51
C PRO A 28 -16.11 4.74 -17.80
N LEU A 29 -16.27 3.90 -16.78
CA LEU A 29 -16.92 2.59 -16.90
C LEU A 29 -18.38 2.57 -16.45
N ASN A 30 -18.86 3.61 -15.74
CA ASN A 30 -20.22 3.62 -15.18
C ASN A 30 -21.30 3.29 -16.22
N GLY A 31 -21.25 3.90 -17.41
CA GLY A 31 -22.22 3.64 -18.45
C GLY A 31 -22.23 2.21 -19.00
N PHE A 32 -21.12 1.47 -18.85
CA PHE A 32 -21.06 0.06 -19.19
C PHE A 32 -21.56 -0.82 -18.05
N LEU A 33 -21.26 -0.44 -16.80
CA LEU A 33 -21.69 -1.17 -15.60
C LEU A 33 -23.21 -1.07 -15.39
N ASP A 34 -23.81 0.04 -15.81
CA ASP A 34 -25.25 0.31 -15.68
C ASP A 34 -26.06 -0.20 -16.89
N ASP A 35 -25.43 -0.78 -17.92
CA ASP A 35 -26.07 -1.28 -19.13
C ASP A 35 -26.11 -2.81 -19.15
N ASP A 36 -27.29 -3.39 -18.97
CA ASP A 36 -27.52 -4.84 -18.98
C ASP A 36 -27.17 -5.51 -20.32
N HIS A 37 -27.00 -4.76 -21.40
CA HIS A 37 -26.51 -5.27 -22.69
C HIS A 37 -24.99 -5.30 -22.78
N ALA A 38 -24.32 -4.43 -22.04
CA ALA A 38 -22.86 -4.34 -22.01
C ALA A 38 -22.24 -5.17 -20.89
N THR A 39 -22.93 -5.26 -19.76
CA THR A 39 -22.48 -6.01 -18.57
C THR A 39 -23.48 -7.12 -18.25
N HIS A 40 -22.96 -8.32 -17.96
CA HIS A 40 -23.82 -9.46 -17.62
C HIS A 40 -24.67 -9.14 -16.39
N PRO A 41 -26.00 -9.46 -16.38
CA PRO A 41 -26.89 -9.13 -15.26
C PRO A 41 -26.46 -9.70 -13.89
N ASP A 42 -25.71 -10.82 -13.89
CA ASP A 42 -25.21 -11.43 -12.66
C ASP A 42 -23.90 -10.79 -12.16
N TYR A 43 -23.34 -9.80 -12.90
CA TYR A 43 -22.16 -9.07 -12.45
C TYR A 43 -22.57 -7.99 -11.45
N ASP A 44 -22.19 -8.17 -10.20
CA ASP A 44 -22.45 -7.20 -9.14
C ASP A 44 -21.16 -6.45 -8.77
N VAL A 45 -21.06 -5.21 -9.23
CA VAL A 45 -19.93 -4.35 -8.87
C VAL A 45 -19.88 -4.06 -7.37
N ASN A 46 -20.98 -4.17 -6.64
CA ASN A 46 -21.05 -3.91 -5.21
C ASN A 46 -20.53 -5.07 -4.36
N ASP A 47 -20.24 -6.23 -4.97
CA ASP A 47 -19.53 -7.33 -4.29
C ASP A 47 -18.09 -6.96 -3.91
N PHE A 48 -17.51 -5.95 -4.56
CA PHE A 48 -16.19 -5.45 -4.17
C PHE A 48 -16.27 -4.63 -2.89
N PRO A 49 -15.33 -4.81 -1.95
CA PRO A 49 -15.22 -3.93 -0.80
C PRO A 49 -15.14 -2.47 -1.23
N SER A 50 -15.91 -1.61 -0.56
CA SER A 50 -16.02 -0.19 -0.93
C SER A 50 -14.67 0.55 -1.01
N GLY A 51 -13.70 0.15 -0.18
CA GLY A 51 -12.35 0.71 -0.24
C GLY A 51 -11.64 0.45 -1.56
N PHE A 52 -11.85 -0.73 -2.17
CA PHE A 52 -11.27 -1.07 -3.47
C PHE A 52 -11.96 -0.33 -4.62
N LEU A 53 -13.29 -0.23 -4.56
CA LEU A 53 -14.03 0.57 -5.54
C LEU A 53 -13.64 2.04 -5.47
N ASN A 54 -13.53 2.58 -4.28
CA ASN A 54 -13.12 3.97 -4.10
C ASN A 54 -11.71 4.25 -4.64
N ALA A 55 -10.80 3.29 -4.60
CA ALA A 55 -9.47 3.43 -5.21
C ALA A 55 -9.52 3.54 -6.74
N THR A 56 -10.56 3.02 -7.40
CA THR A 56 -10.74 3.08 -8.86
C THR A 56 -11.56 4.27 -9.33
N ASN A 57 -11.96 5.13 -8.42
CA ASN A 57 -12.90 6.23 -8.64
C ASN A 57 -12.15 7.57 -8.75
N PHE A 58 -12.19 8.20 -9.92
CA PHE A 58 -11.47 9.44 -10.16
C PHE A 58 -12.43 10.59 -10.54
N PRO A 59 -12.12 11.82 -10.14
CA PRO A 59 -11.01 12.26 -9.28
C PRO A 59 -11.19 11.93 -7.79
N GLY A 60 -12.26 11.23 -7.44
CA GLY A 60 -12.66 10.89 -6.08
C GLY A 60 -13.77 11.78 -5.54
N GLY A 61 -14.59 11.23 -4.63
CA GLY A 61 -15.73 11.92 -4.05
C GLY A 61 -17.05 11.77 -4.85
N PRO A 62 -18.12 12.45 -4.41
CA PRO A 62 -19.44 12.33 -5.01
C PRO A 62 -19.45 12.71 -6.50
N GLY A 63 -20.07 11.89 -7.32
CA GLY A 63 -20.21 12.11 -8.76
C GLY A 63 -19.00 11.72 -9.60
N SER A 64 -17.97 11.16 -9.01
CA SER A 64 -16.84 10.57 -9.74
C SER A 64 -17.24 9.26 -10.43
N ASN A 65 -16.48 8.89 -11.47
CA ASN A 65 -16.70 7.66 -12.21
C ASN A 65 -15.65 6.60 -11.86
N TYR A 66 -16.02 5.35 -12.02
CA TYR A 66 -15.07 4.23 -12.04
C TYR A 66 -14.30 4.22 -13.35
N TYR A 67 -12.99 4.06 -13.28
CA TYR A 67 -12.11 3.97 -14.44
C TYR A 67 -11.38 2.64 -14.55
N CYS A 68 -11.43 1.83 -13.49
CA CYS A 68 -10.86 0.50 -13.44
C CYS A 68 -11.79 -0.42 -12.65
N ILE A 69 -11.66 -1.72 -12.87
CA ILE A 69 -12.30 -2.76 -12.07
C ILE A 69 -11.24 -3.38 -11.16
N PRO A 70 -11.47 -3.46 -9.85
CA PRO A 70 -10.55 -4.16 -8.95
C PRO A 70 -10.45 -5.63 -9.34
N MET A 71 -9.24 -6.15 -9.50
CA MET A 71 -9.03 -7.56 -9.83
C MET A 71 -8.28 -8.32 -8.73
N SER A 72 -7.44 -7.61 -7.99
CA SER A 72 -6.62 -8.19 -6.94
C SER A 72 -6.16 -7.08 -5.98
N PHE A 73 -5.73 -7.49 -4.82
CA PHE A 73 -5.04 -6.61 -3.88
C PHE A 73 -3.79 -7.32 -3.36
N GLU A 74 -2.84 -6.54 -2.94
CA GLU A 74 -1.63 -7.02 -2.29
C GLU A 74 -1.65 -6.59 -0.82
N SER A 75 -1.08 -7.44 0.04
CA SER A 75 -0.88 -7.12 1.45
C SER A 75 0.54 -7.46 1.87
N TYR A 76 1.02 -6.79 2.90
CA TYR A 76 2.32 -7.04 3.47
C TYR A 76 2.18 -7.90 4.71
N ILE A 77 2.93 -9.00 4.74
CA ILE A 77 3.05 -9.87 5.91
C ILE A 77 4.52 -10.10 6.20
N VAL A 78 4.83 -10.38 7.45
CA VAL A 78 6.19 -10.72 7.88
C VAL A 78 6.38 -12.23 7.77
N PHE A 79 7.26 -12.65 6.87
CA PHE A 79 7.76 -14.01 6.84
C PHE A 79 8.99 -14.13 7.75
N TYR A 80 9.14 -15.24 8.40
CA TYR A 80 10.31 -15.47 9.23
C TYR A 80 10.90 -16.87 9.04
N ASN A 81 12.20 -16.97 9.20
CA ASN A 81 12.90 -18.26 9.22
C ASN A 81 12.83 -18.84 10.63
N LYS A 82 12.08 -19.94 10.78
CA LYS A 82 11.83 -20.58 12.07
C LYS A 82 13.11 -21.06 12.75
N ASP A 83 14.08 -21.56 11.99
CA ASP A 83 15.32 -22.09 12.55
C ASP A 83 16.20 -20.96 13.09
N LEU A 84 16.25 -19.82 12.39
CA LEU A 84 16.98 -18.65 12.86
C LEU A 84 16.32 -18.03 14.08
N VAL A 85 14.99 -17.94 14.11
CA VAL A 85 14.24 -17.48 15.28
C VAL A 85 14.50 -18.39 16.49
N ASN A 86 14.46 -19.72 16.31
CA ASN A 86 14.78 -20.64 17.38
C ASN A 86 16.22 -20.49 17.86
N LYS A 87 17.17 -20.36 16.94
CA LYS A 87 18.60 -20.29 17.25
C LYS A 87 18.97 -19.00 18.01
N TYR A 88 18.51 -17.85 17.55
CA TYR A 88 18.95 -16.56 18.06
C TYR A 88 17.98 -15.88 19.04
N LEU A 89 16.68 -16.26 18.97
CA LEU A 89 15.62 -15.63 19.77
C LEU A 89 14.89 -16.61 20.69
N GLY A 90 15.36 -17.87 20.78
CA GLY A 90 14.74 -18.90 21.62
C GLY A 90 13.29 -19.21 21.24
N GLY A 91 12.92 -19.00 19.98
CA GLY A 91 11.56 -19.21 19.48
C GLY A 91 10.58 -18.07 19.74
N LYS A 92 11.01 -17.00 20.37
CA LYS A 92 10.14 -15.83 20.65
C LYS A 92 9.88 -15.07 19.34
N LEU A 93 8.60 -14.69 19.12
CA LEU A 93 8.18 -13.80 18.03
C LEU A 93 7.87 -12.41 18.58
N PRO A 94 8.06 -11.34 17.76
CA PRO A 94 7.72 -9.98 18.16
C PRO A 94 6.21 -9.78 18.18
N GLU A 95 5.73 -9.00 19.13
CA GLU A 95 4.32 -8.56 19.22
C GLU A 95 4.15 -7.11 18.77
N THR A 96 5.24 -6.35 18.74
CA THR A 96 5.24 -4.94 18.33
C THR A 96 6.33 -4.66 17.28
N MET A 97 6.21 -3.53 16.59
CA MET A 97 7.22 -3.10 15.62
C MET A 97 8.57 -2.81 16.31
N ASP A 98 8.55 -2.23 17.48
CA ASP A 98 9.78 -1.97 18.25
C ASP A 98 10.48 -3.27 18.63
N GLU A 99 9.74 -4.30 19.04
CA GLU A 99 10.28 -5.64 19.30
C GLU A 99 10.82 -6.29 18.03
N LEU A 100 10.12 -6.17 16.89
CA LEU A 100 10.59 -6.69 15.62
C LEU A 100 11.95 -6.08 15.24
N ILE A 101 12.09 -4.76 15.35
CA ILE A 101 13.34 -4.04 15.06
C ILE A 101 14.45 -4.47 16.03
N ALA A 102 14.16 -4.56 17.32
CA ALA A 102 15.10 -4.97 18.33
C ALA A 102 15.59 -6.41 18.09
N MET A 103 14.69 -7.34 17.85
CA MET A 103 14.99 -8.74 17.54
C MET A 103 15.80 -8.90 16.25
N ALA A 104 15.44 -8.14 15.21
CA ALA A 104 16.19 -8.15 13.95
C ALA A 104 17.65 -7.67 14.18
N LYS A 105 17.86 -6.60 14.94
CA LYS A 105 19.19 -6.13 15.31
C LYS A 105 19.95 -7.16 16.15
N GLN A 106 19.26 -7.83 17.08
CA GLN A 106 19.85 -8.89 17.88
C GLN A 106 20.35 -10.05 17.01
N VAL A 107 19.53 -10.55 16.08
CA VAL A 107 19.93 -11.64 15.16
C VAL A 107 21.19 -11.26 14.38
N LYS A 108 21.25 -10.04 13.85
CA LYS A 108 22.43 -9.54 13.14
C LYS A 108 23.67 -9.51 14.04
N ALA A 109 23.53 -8.98 15.25
CA ALA A 109 24.64 -8.89 16.21
C ALA A 109 25.13 -10.26 16.68
N ASP A 110 24.21 -11.14 17.09
CA ASP A 110 24.53 -12.47 17.64
C ASP A 110 25.09 -13.42 16.57
N SER A 111 24.80 -13.16 15.28
CA SER A 111 25.41 -13.88 14.16
C SER A 111 26.77 -13.32 13.74
N GLY A 112 27.27 -12.27 14.39
CA GLY A 112 28.48 -11.57 13.93
C GLY A 112 28.33 -10.88 12.58
N GLY A 113 27.09 -10.57 12.16
CA GLY A 113 26.77 -9.96 10.88
C GLY A 113 26.63 -10.96 9.72
N GLU A 114 26.76 -12.26 9.98
CA GLU A 114 26.59 -13.30 8.94
C GLU A 114 25.13 -13.45 8.48
N VAL A 115 24.17 -13.11 9.36
CA VAL A 115 22.74 -13.19 9.09
C VAL A 115 22.16 -11.78 9.14
N ALA A 116 21.52 -11.35 8.05
CA ALA A 116 20.69 -10.17 8.07
C ALA A 116 19.48 -10.40 8.97
N GLY A 117 19.25 -9.51 9.93
CA GLY A 117 18.13 -9.64 10.86
C GLY A 117 16.78 -9.31 10.21
N ALA A 118 16.78 -8.48 9.18
CA ALA A 118 15.62 -8.18 8.37
C ALA A 118 16.00 -8.08 6.89
N ALA A 119 15.09 -8.47 6.01
CA ALA A 119 15.18 -8.24 4.58
C ALA A 119 13.88 -7.60 4.12
N MET A 120 13.98 -6.44 3.49
CA MET A 120 12.83 -5.69 3.02
C MET A 120 13.19 -4.90 1.78
N ARG A 121 12.18 -4.33 1.15
CA ARG A 121 12.36 -3.48 -0.02
C ARG A 121 13.12 -2.21 0.37
N GLY A 122 14.30 -2.01 -0.21
CA GLY A 122 15.17 -0.86 0.09
C GLY A 122 15.76 -0.18 -1.14
N LEU A 123 15.57 -0.77 -2.34
CA LEU A 123 15.97 -0.12 -3.58
C LEU A 123 15.10 1.12 -3.80
N ARG A 124 15.71 2.24 -4.19
CA ARG A 124 14.98 3.48 -4.49
C ARG A 124 14.05 3.28 -5.69
N THR A 125 12.81 2.94 -5.41
CA THR A 125 11.72 2.78 -6.39
C THR A 125 10.43 3.38 -5.83
N ASP A 126 9.45 3.60 -6.70
CA ASP A 126 8.09 4.01 -6.33
C ASP A 126 7.43 3.04 -5.34
N THR A 127 7.69 1.75 -5.49
CA THR A 127 7.11 0.71 -4.64
C THR A 127 7.61 0.70 -3.19
N ASN A 128 8.60 1.51 -2.82
CA ASN A 128 8.99 1.69 -1.43
C ASN A 128 7.91 2.37 -0.60
N ILE A 129 7.07 3.19 -1.24
CA ILE A 129 5.97 3.87 -0.55
C ILE A 129 4.99 2.87 0.07
N ASP A 130 4.80 1.70 -0.54
CA ASP A 130 3.89 0.68 -0.03
C ASP A 130 4.35 0.18 1.34
N THR A 131 5.65 -0.17 1.46
CA THR A 131 6.24 -0.61 2.73
C THR A 131 6.18 0.51 3.78
N ILE A 132 6.56 1.72 3.40
CA ILE A 132 6.52 2.89 4.28
C ILE A 132 5.09 3.18 4.72
N SER A 133 4.12 3.14 3.80
CA SER A 133 2.71 3.33 4.12
C SER A 133 2.20 2.29 5.12
N GLY A 134 2.55 1.02 4.95
CA GLY A 134 2.20 -0.02 5.91
C GLY A 134 2.71 0.27 7.33
N LEU A 135 3.94 0.73 7.46
CA LEU A 135 4.52 1.11 8.75
C LEU A 135 3.86 2.38 9.33
N VAL A 136 3.55 3.35 8.48
CA VAL A 136 2.83 4.57 8.89
C VAL A 136 1.41 4.22 9.33
N PHE A 137 0.67 3.38 8.59
CA PHE A 137 -0.67 2.94 9.01
C PHE A 137 -0.64 2.16 10.32
N ASN A 138 0.37 1.32 10.53
CA ASN A 138 0.56 0.64 11.80
C ASN A 138 0.75 1.65 12.96
N ALA A 139 1.57 2.66 12.76
CA ALA A 139 1.78 3.73 13.75
C ALA A 139 0.59 4.68 13.89
N TRP A 140 -0.23 4.81 12.84
CA TRP A 140 -1.46 5.61 12.87
C TRP A 140 -2.51 5.00 13.80
N GLY A 141 -2.59 3.67 13.84
CA GLY A 141 -3.55 2.94 14.65
C GLY A 141 -5.00 3.19 14.23
N ASP A 142 -5.89 3.28 15.21
CA ASP A 142 -7.33 3.43 15.00
C ASP A 142 -7.79 4.88 14.79
N ARG A 143 -6.87 5.82 14.58
CA ARG A 143 -7.23 7.21 14.31
C ARG A 143 -8.04 7.32 13.01
N PRO A 144 -9.14 8.09 12.99
CA PRO A 144 -9.88 8.32 11.75
C PRO A 144 -8.99 8.87 10.63
N ILE A 145 -9.24 8.43 9.40
CA ILE A 145 -8.61 8.94 8.20
C ILE A 145 -9.66 9.71 7.41
N GLU A 146 -9.45 11.00 7.25
CA GLU A 146 -10.35 11.88 6.52
C GLU A 146 -9.98 11.92 5.03
N GLY A 147 -10.83 11.33 4.21
CA GLY A 147 -10.62 11.24 2.77
C GLY A 147 -9.51 10.26 2.37
N PRO A 148 -9.28 10.08 1.08
CA PRO A 148 -8.38 9.03 0.55
C PRO A 148 -6.89 9.27 0.85
N TYR A 149 -6.50 10.48 1.18
CA TYR A 149 -5.11 10.87 1.42
C TYR A 149 -4.87 11.49 2.80
N GLY A 150 -5.85 11.38 3.69
CA GLY A 150 -5.87 12.04 5.00
C GLY A 150 -4.76 11.62 5.97
N VAL A 151 -4.03 10.55 5.66
CA VAL A 151 -2.81 10.20 6.40
C VAL A 151 -1.65 11.12 6.02
N TRP A 152 -1.51 11.46 4.73
CA TRP A 152 -0.37 12.19 4.20
C TRP A 152 -0.59 13.69 4.09
N PHE A 153 -1.84 14.10 3.93
CA PHE A 153 -2.24 15.50 3.74
C PHE A 153 -3.43 15.84 4.62
N ASP A 154 -3.63 17.11 4.89
CA ASP A 154 -4.89 17.62 5.45
C ASP A 154 -6.06 17.47 4.45
N GLY A 155 -7.29 17.69 4.93
CA GLY A 155 -8.49 17.36 4.18
C GLY A 155 -8.66 18.08 2.84
N ASP A 156 -7.94 19.17 2.60
CA ASP A 156 -7.97 19.93 1.35
C ASP A 156 -6.67 19.82 0.52
N TRP A 157 -5.75 18.92 0.95
CA TRP A 157 -4.45 18.70 0.31
C TRP A 157 -3.47 19.88 0.35
N SER A 158 -3.81 20.93 1.06
CA SER A 158 -3.00 22.13 1.08
C SER A 158 -1.72 21.96 1.89
N LYS A 159 -1.73 21.05 2.88
CA LYS A 159 -0.63 20.89 3.82
C LYS A 159 -0.26 19.42 4.00
N PRO A 160 0.99 19.03 3.72
CA PRO A 160 1.49 17.68 4.06
C PRO A 160 1.62 17.52 5.58
N ARG A 161 1.34 16.31 6.08
CA ARG A 161 1.39 15.96 7.52
C ARG A 161 2.74 15.31 7.90
N LEU A 162 3.84 15.67 7.29
CA LEU A 162 5.15 15.06 7.55
C LEU A 162 5.65 15.25 8.99
N ASP A 163 5.09 16.18 9.72
CA ASP A 163 5.31 16.44 11.14
C ASP A 163 4.40 15.59 12.07
N ASP A 164 3.48 14.81 11.52
CA ASP A 164 2.63 13.92 12.31
C ASP A 164 3.47 12.80 12.96
N PRO A 165 3.31 12.56 14.29
CA PRO A 165 4.08 11.54 15.00
C PRO A 165 4.00 10.13 14.41
N ALA A 166 2.87 9.74 13.80
CA ALA A 166 2.73 8.43 13.19
C ALA A 166 3.54 8.31 11.89
N ILE A 167 3.59 9.39 11.09
CA ILE A 167 4.43 9.42 9.88
C ILE A 167 5.91 9.35 10.28
N GLN A 168 6.32 10.15 11.27
CA GLN A 168 7.69 10.12 11.77
C GLN A 168 8.06 8.75 12.36
N LYS A 169 7.14 8.12 13.11
CA LYS A 169 7.34 6.77 13.65
C LYS A 169 7.49 5.74 12.53
N GLY A 170 6.61 5.72 11.55
CA GLY A 170 6.68 4.80 10.41
C GLY A 170 7.98 4.94 9.61
N LEU A 171 8.45 6.17 9.38
CA LEU A 171 9.73 6.43 8.73
C LEU A 171 10.91 5.98 9.59
N SER A 172 10.84 6.19 10.90
CA SER A 172 11.85 5.72 11.85
C SER A 172 11.93 4.20 11.91
N ASP A 173 10.77 3.52 11.90
CA ASP A 173 10.68 2.06 11.87
C ASP A 173 11.27 1.49 10.59
N TYR A 174 10.97 2.10 9.44
CA TYR A 174 11.59 1.75 8.18
C TYR A 174 13.12 1.84 8.26
N ALA A 175 13.63 2.96 8.74
CA ALA A 175 15.08 3.15 8.91
C ALA A 175 15.68 2.13 9.90
N GLY A 176 14.97 1.82 10.98
CA GLY A 176 15.37 0.82 11.97
C GLY A 176 15.51 -0.59 11.39
N LEU A 177 14.54 -1.01 10.57
CA LEU A 177 14.59 -2.29 9.86
C LEU A 177 15.70 -2.34 8.81
N MET A 178 15.91 -1.24 8.05
CA MET A 178 17.02 -1.15 7.09
C MET A 178 18.39 -1.27 7.74
N GLN A 179 18.56 -0.80 8.97
CA GLN A 179 19.81 -0.94 9.72
C GLN A 179 20.04 -2.38 10.24
N ALA A 180 18.97 -3.16 10.38
CA ALA A 180 19.05 -4.55 10.84
C ALA A 180 19.30 -5.54 9.69
N GLY A 181 19.12 -5.07 8.45
CA GLY A 181 19.41 -5.83 7.23
C GLY A 181 20.88 -5.93 6.85
#